data_972f63d4cfbf6818488e1f73c5650c57
#
_entry.id   972f63d4cfbf6818488e1f73c5650c57
#
_cell.length_a   1.000
_cell.length_b   1.000
_cell.length_c   1.000
_cell.angle_alpha   90.00
_cell.angle_beta   90.00
_cell.angle_gamma   90.00
#
_symmetry.space_group_name_H-M   'P 1'
#
loop_
_entity.id
_entity.type
_entity.pdbx_description
1 polymer ?
#
loop_
_entity_poly.entity_id
_entity_poly.type
_entity_poly.pdbx_seq_one_letter_code
_entity_poly.pdbx_strand_id
1 'polypeptide(L)'
;MWVEKISQQLGRPTRSVAGWLISKFLKVNNQIVEERAVSHCGIQPGDTVLELGHGPGLGLQFAAKMLTGPRGHLIGVDYSEYMHQMASKRLKDLVASGKLTLHHCDVAAMPLGDNSVDKVFHCNCYYFWPDLRKGGAEIHRVMKPGGRMVTTLILSRITDAGKKNLFSGENWHPDAYMAALRDSGFIDVRMEDKCDKDVAYQVIFATASKGN
;
A
#
# COMPACT_ATOMS: atom_id res chain seq x y z
N MET A 1 4.61 20.81 -17.32
CA MET A 1 3.39 20.44 -18.09
C MET A 1 3.31 18.95 -18.46
N TRP A 2 4.29 18.32 -19.16
CA TRP A 2 4.24 16.86 -19.46
C TRP A 2 4.60 16.01 -18.25
N VAL A 3 5.65 16.34 -17.50
CA VAL A 3 6.12 15.63 -16.30
C VAL A 3 5.03 15.61 -15.22
N GLU A 4 4.36 16.75 -14.98
CA GLU A 4 3.27 16.86 -14.02
C GLU A 4 2.08 15.94 -14.36
N LYS A 5 1.71 15.86 -15.64
CA LYS A 5 0.65 14.94 -16.09
C LYS A 5 1.00 13.48 -15.87
N ILE A 6 2.27 13.10 -16.09
CA ILE A 6 2.75 11.74 -15.84
C ILE A 6 2.77 11.46 -14.34
N SER A 7 3.32 12.38 -13.54
CA SER A 7 3.34 12.30 -12.07
C SER A 7 1.94 12.10 -11.50
N GLN A 8 0.98 12.92 -11.95
CA GLN A 8 -0.42 12.81 -11.54
C GLN A 8 -1.02 11.45 -11.90
N GLN A 9 -0.76 10.94 -13.10
CA GLN A 9 -1.28 9.64 -13.54
C GLN A 9 -0.60 8.46 -12.83
N LEU A 10 0.64 8.59 -12.37
CA LEU A 10 1.32 7.57 -11.58
C LEU A 10 0.71 7.45 -10.18
N GLY A 11 0.43 8.59 -9.52
CA GLY A 11 -0.15 8.62 -8.17
C GLY A 11 -1.68 8.47 -8.15
N ARG A 12 -2.36 8.95 -9.19
CA ARG A 12 -3.82 8.90 -9.32
C ARG A 12 -4.25 8.65 -10.75
N PRO A 13 -4.13 7.41 -11.23
CA PRO A 13 -4.58 7.06 -12.58
C PRO A 13 -6.05 7.41 -12.79
N THR A 14 -6.38 7.98 -13.96
CA THR A 14 -7.76 8.34 -14.34
C THR A 14 -8.26 7.43 -15.45
N ARG A 15 -9.58 7.39 -15.68
CA ARG A 15 -10.19 6.64 -16.79
C ARG A 15 -9.89 7.32 -18.12
N SER A 16 -8.67 7.08 -18.64
CA SER A 16 -8.14 7.62 -19.88
C SER A 16 -7.21 6.61 -20.55
N VAL A 17 -6.84 6.85 -21.80
CA VAL A 17 -5.85 5.99 -22.50
C VAL A 17 -4.52 6.01 -21.74
N ALA A 18 -4.08 7.15 -21.23
CA ALA A 18 -2.87 7.28 -20.42
C ALA A 18 -2.98 6.49 -19.11
N GLY A 19 -4.09 6.63 -18.37
CA GLY A 19 -4.34 5.89 -17.13
C GLY A 19 -4.42 4.38 -17.37
N TRP A 20 -4.99 3.94 -18.50
CA TRP A 20 -5.03 2.52 -18.88
C TRP A 20 -3.62 1.98 -19.18
N LEU A 21 -2.80 2.70 -19.92
CA LEU A 21 -1.40 2.33 -20.19
C LEU A 21 -0.60 2.24 -18.89
N ILE A 22 -0.72 3.24 -18.02
CA ILE A 22 -0.05 3.26 -16.72
C ILE A 22 -0.54 2.12 -15.84
N SER A 23 -1.83 1.82 -15.80
CA SER A 23 -2.34 0.69 -15.01
C SER A 23 -1.78 -0.67 -15.48
N LYS A 24 -1.61 -0.86 -16.80
CA LYS A 24 -0.94 -2.05 -17.35
C LYS A 24 0.54 -2.09 -16.97
N PHE A 25 1.23 -0.95 -17.09
CA PHE A 25 2.63 -0.84 -16.71
C PHE A 25 2.84 -1.16 -15.22
N LEU A 26 2.06 -0.56 -14.32
CA LEU A 26 2.10 -0.82 -12.89
C LEU A 26 1.83 -2.29 -12.58
N LYS A 27 0.83 -2.90 -13.23
CA LYS A 27 0.50 -4.31 -13.03
C LYS A 27 1.68 -5.23 -13.31
N VAL A 28 2.36 -5.05 -14.44
CA VAL A 28 3.50 -5.91 -14.85
C VAL A 28 4.71 -5.68 -13.95
N ASN A 29 4.99 -4.41 -13.61
CA ASN A 29 6.21 -4.06 -12.89
C ASN A 29 6.12 -4.23 -11.37
N ASN A 30 4.91 -4.23 -10.79
CA ASN A 30 4.73 -4.31 -9.35
C ASN A 30 4.33 -5.70 -8.84
N GLN A 31 3.95 -6.63 -9.74
CA GLN A 31 3.43 -7.93 -9.33
C GLN A 31 4.34 -8.64 -8.31
N ILE A 32 5.65 -8.66 -8.55
CA ILE A 32 6.59 -9.37 -7.66
C ILE A 32 6.68 -8.68 -6.29
N VAL A 33 6.74 -7.36 -6.25
CA VAL A 33 6.86 -6.62 -4.98
C VAL A 33 5.55 -6.61 -4.20
N GLU A 34 4.39 -6.63 -4.86
CA GLU A 34 3.08 -6.82 -4.20
C GLU A 34 2.96 -8.22 -3.57
N GLU A 35 3.35 -9.26 -4.30
CA GLU A 35 3.39 -10.62 -3.77
C GLU A 35 4.34 -10.73 -2.57
N ARG A 36 5.50 -10.06 -2.61
CA ARG A 36 6.47 -10.04 -1.51
C ARG A 36 5.99 -9.22 -0.32
N ALA A 37 5.26 -8.11 -0.52
CA ALA A 37 4.62 -7.38 0.58
C ALA A 37 3.70 -8.32 1.39
N VAL A 38 2.85 -9.06 0.71
CA VAL A 38 1.95 -10.04 1.32
C VAL A 38 2.76 -11.14 2.06
N SER A 39 3.80 -11.71 1.41
CA SER A 39 4.61 -12.78 2.00
C SER A 39 5.32 -12.35 3.28
N HIS A 40 5.83 -11.10 3.33
CA HIS A 40 6.53 -10.57 4.50
C HIS A 40 5.59 -10.09 5.61
N CYS A 41 4.31 -9.88 5.30
CA CYS A 41 3.33 -9.34 6.24
C CYS A 41 3.00 -10.33 7.39
N GLY A 42 3.18 -11.63 7.18
CA GLY A 42 2.90 -12.66 8.17
C GLY A 42 1.41 -12.81 8.47
N ILE A 43 0.58 -12.73 7.43
CA ILE A 43 -0.88 -12.84 7.52
C ILE A 43 -1.28 -14.20 8.10
N GLN A 44 -2.17 -14.16 9.09
CA GLN A 44 -2.79 -15.34 9.68
C GLN A 44 -4.19 -15.56 9.08
N PRO A 45 -4.72 -16.80 9.09
CA PRO A 45 -6.00 -17.12 8.44
C PRO A 45 -7.21 -16.27 8.88
N GLY A 46 -7.20 -15.80 10.12
CA GLY A 46 -8.30 -15.03 10.71
C GLY A 46 -8.07 -13.52 10.84
N ASP A 47 -6.98 -13.00 10.27
CA ASP A 47 -6.62 -11.57 10.38
C ASP A 47 -7.59 -10.66 9.61
N THR A 48 -7.71 -9.42 10.07
CA THR A 48 -8.18 -8.28 9.28
C THR A 48 -6.95 -7.61 8.66
N VAL A 49 -6.89 -7.62 7.33
CA VAL A 49 -5.72 -7.15 6.57
C VAL A 49 -6.10 -5.96 5.70
N LEU A 50 -5.32 -4.89 5.76
CA LEU A 50 -5.51 -3.67 4.97
C LEU A 50 -4.41 -3.52 3.94
N GLU A 51 -4.78 -3.29 2.68
CA GLU A 51 -3.87 -2.81 1.63
C GLU A 51 -4.10 -1.33 1.35
N LEU A 52 -3.02 -0.53 1.39
CA LEU A 52 -3.05 0.89 1.06
C LEU A 52 -2.58 1.11 -0.38
N GLY A 53 -3.34 1.88 -1.15
CA GLY A 53 -3.06 2.11 -2.56
C GLY A 53 -3.14 0.81 -3.36
N HIS A 54 -4.23 0.07 -3.20
CA HIS A 54 -4.40 -1.29 -3.76
C HIS A 54 -4.32 -1.36 -5.30
N GLY A 55 -4.32 -0.21 -6.00
CA GLY A 55 -4.26 -0.17 -7.45
C GLY A 55 -5.34 -1.06 -8.09
N PRO A 56 -5.00 -1.88 -9.10
CA PRO A 56 -5.95 -2.78 -9.73
C PRO A 56 -6.26 -4.06 -8.92
N GLY A 57 -5.80 -4.17 -7.66
CA GLY A 57 -6.14 -5.23 -6.71
C GLY A 57 -5.29 -6.50 -6.80
N LEU A 58 -4.03 -6.42 -7.20
CA LEU A 58 -3.17 -7.60 -7.27
C LEU A 58 -2.74 -8.07 -5.89
N GLY A 59 -2.30 -7.15 -5.01
CA GLY A 59 -1.93 -7.46 -3.63
C GLY A 59 -3.09 -8.06 -2.85
N LEU A 60 -4.30 -7.49 -2.99
CA LEU A 60 -5.53 -8.06 -2.41
C LEU A 60 -5.78 -9.48 -2.89
N GLN A 61 -5.54 -9.76 -4.17
CA GLN A 61 -5.72 -11.10 -4.73
C GLN A 61 -4.74 -12.12 -4.13
N PHE A 62 -3.49 -11.70 -3.84
CA PHE A 62 -2.51 -12.54 -3.16
C PHE A 62 -2.87 -12.73 -1.69
N ALA A 63 -3.24 -11.66 -0.97
CA ALA A 63 -3.60 -11.70 0.43
C ALA A 63 -4.84 -12.58 0.71
N ALA A 64 -5.81 -12.58 -0.21
CA ALA A 64 -7.03 -13.40 -0.11
C ALA A 64 -6.72 -14.89 0.03
N LYS A 65 -5.63 -15.38 -0.57
CA LYS A 65 -5.21 -16.79 -0.49
C LYS A 65 -4.73 -17.18 0.91
N MET A 66 -4.28 -16.21 1.70
CA MET A 66 -3.80 -16.43 3.07
C MET A 66 -4.94 -16.42 4.10
N LEU A 67 -6.04 -15.73 3.80
CA LEU A 67 -7.19 -15.53 4.70
C LEU A 67 -8.21 -16.67 4.55
N THR A 68 -7.81 -17.88 4.92
CA THR A 68 -8.64 -19.10 4.82
C THR A 68 -9.61 -19.29 5.98
N GLY A 69 -9.41 -18.57 7.09
CA GLY A 69 -10.27 -18.66 8.27
C GLY A 69 -11.61 -17.95 8.10
N PRO A 70 -12.64 -18.32 8.86
CA PRO A 70 -13.99 -17.77 8.74
C PRO A 70 -14.08 -16.28 9.11
N ARG A 71 -13.15 -15.79 9.96
CA ARG A 71 -13.09 -14.37 10.36
C ARG A 71 -12.14 -13.54 9.51
N GLY A 72 -11.36 -14.17 8.61
CA GLY A 72 -10.41 -13.46 7.75
C GLY A 72 -11.13 -12.45 6.87
N HIS A 73 -10.67 -11.20 6.91
CA HIS A 73 -11.27 -10.09 6.16
C HIS A 73 -10.21 -9.22 5.51
N LEU A 74 -10.44 -8.84 4.27
CA LEU A 74 -9.61 -7.92 3.51
C LEU A 74 -10.26 -6.55 3.44
N ILE A 75 -9.42 -5.53 3.53
CA ILE A 75 -9.80 -4.14 3.29
C ILE A 75 -8.81 -3.58 2.28
N GLY A 76 -9.30 -2.89 1.27
CA GLY A 76 -8.47 -2.16 0.31
C GLY A 76 -8.87 -0.69 0.26
N VAL A 77 -7.89 0.22 0.33
CA VAL A 77 -8.13 1.65 0.15
C VAL A 77 -7.31 2.17 -1.03
N ASP A 78 -7.90 3.03 -1.84
CA ASP A 78 -7.20 3.70 -2.94
C ASP A 78 -7.80 5.09 -3.18
N TYR A 79 -6.95 6.06 -3.49
CA TYR A 79 -7.37 7.44 -3.79
C TYR A 79 -7.85 7.62 -5.22
N SER A 80 -7.54 6.67 -6.13
CA SER A 80 -7.98 6.68 -7.52
C SER A 80 -9.31 5.95 -7.68
N GLU A 81 -10.35 6.67 -8.05
CA GLU A 81 -11.65 6.08 -8.41
C GLU A 81 -11.51 5.02 -9.51
N TYR A 82 -10.64 5.27 -10.50
CA TYR A 82 -10.41 4.33 -11.59
C TYR A 82 -9.79 3.01 -11.10
N MET A 83 -8.80 3.08 -10.18
CA MET A 83 -8.21 1.88 -9.57
C MET A 83 -9.23 1.13 -8.72
N HIS A 84 -10.01 1.85 -7.93
CA HIS A 84 -11.11 1.29 -7.15
C HIS A 84 -12.11 0.53 -8.03
N GLN A 85 -12.55 1.11 -9.16
CA GLN A 85 -13.44 0.43 -10.11
C GLN A 85 -12.78 -0.81 -10.74
N MET A 86 -11.49 -0.75 -11.07
CA MET A 86 -10.75 -1.90 -11.61
C MET A 86 -10.64 -3.05 -10.59
N ALA A 87 -10.30 -2.74 -9.34
CA ALA A 87 -10.21 -3.72 -8.27
C ALA A 87 -11.57 -4.34 -7.96
N SER A 88 -12.64 -3.53 -7.86
CA SER A 88 -14.01 -4.00 -7.66
C SER A 88 -14.45 -4.99 -8.74
N LYS A 89 -14.12 -4.70 -10.00
CA LYS A 89 -14.42 -5.61 -11.11
C LYS A 89 -13.60 -6.91 -11.05
N ARG A 90 -12.30 -6.80 -10.72
CA ARG A 90 -11.40 -7.95 -10.64
C ARG A 90 -11.77 -8.91 -9.52
N LEU A 91 -12.13 -8.36 -8.37
CA LEU A 91 -12.34 -9.08 -7.12
C LEU A 91 -13.82 -9.17 -6.72
N LYS A 92 -14.70 -9.08 -7.71
CA LYS A 92 -16.16 -9.05 -7.53
C LYS A 92 -16.68 -10.16 -6.63
N ASP A 93 -16.12 -11.36 -6.75
CA ASP A 93 -16.60 -12.53 -5.99
C ASP A 93 -16.19 -12.43 -4.50
N LEU A 94 -15.01 -11.86 -4.21
CA LEU A 94 -14.57 -11.57 -2.83
C LEU A 94 -15.41 -10.45 -2.20
N VAL A 95 -15.78 -9.43 -2.98
CA VAL A 95 -16.68 -8.37 -2.52
C VAL A 95 -18.08 -8.92 -2.27
N ALA A 96 -18.63 -9.70 -3.21
CA ALA A 96 -19.94 -10.29 -3.10
C ALA A 96 -20.08 -11.28 -1.92
N SER A 97 -19.00 -12.01 -1.59
CA SER A 97 -18.98 -12.91 -0.43
C SER A 97 -18.76 -12.21 0.91
N GLY A 98 -18.56 -10.88 0.93
CA GLY A 98 -18.26 -10.11 2.14
C GLY A 98 -16.83 -10.31 2.68
N LYS A 99 -15.96 -11.02 1.96
CA LYS A 99 -14.56 -11.23 2.35
C LYS A 99 -13.66 -10.04 2.06
N LEU A 100 -14.05 -9.13 1.18
CA LEU A 100 -13.32 -7.93 0.80
C LEU A 100 -14.23 -6.70 0.87
N THR A 101 -13.74 -5.66 1.55
CA THR A 101 -14.31 -4.31 1.50
C THR A 101 -13.34 -3.37 0.79
N LEU A 102 -13.83 -2.60 -0.17
CA LEU A 102 -13.03 -1.59 -0.88
C LEU A 102 -13.55 -0.19 -0.55
N HIS A 103 -12.63 0.72 -0.26
CA HIS A 103 -12.94 2.12 -0.01
C HIS A 103 -12.17 3.03 -0.99
N HIS A 104 -12.88 3.93 -1.63
CA HIS A 104 -12.30 5.04 -2.38
C HIS A 104 -12.10 6.20 -1.41
N CYS A 105 -10.91 6.36 -0.86
CA CYS A 105 -10.62 7.38 0.16
C CYS A 105 -9.13 7.73 0.20
N ASP A 106 -8.83 8.79 0.95
CA ASP A 106 -7.46 9.18 1.30
C ASP A 106 -6.95 8.29 2.45
N VAL A 107 -5.67 7.90 2.38
CA VAL A 107 -4.99 7.17 3.46
C VAL A 107 -4.98 7.95 4.78
N ALA A 108 -4.98 9.28 4.71
CA ALA A 108 -5.01 10.16 5.88
C ALA A 108 -6.40 10.32 6.53
N ALA A 109 -7.45 9.69 5.96
CA ALA A 109 -8.82 9.77 6.46
C ALA A 109 -9.62 8.52 6.05
N MET A 110 -9.27 7.37 6.61
CA MET A 110 -9.91 6.09 6.29
C MET A 110 -11.21 5.89 7.09
N PRO A 111 -12.30 5.39 6.47
CA PRO A 111 -13.55 5.11 7.17
C PRO A 111 -13.47 3.80 7.96
N LEU A 112 -12.43 3.66 8.79
CA LEU A 112 -12.16 2.48 9.60
C LEU A 112 -12.12 2.86 11.08
N GLY A 113 -12.56 1.93 11.92
CA GLY A 113 -12.52 2.11 13.38
C GLY A 113 -11.08 2.02 13.92
N ASP A 114 -10.86 2.59 15.11
CA ASP A 114 -9.61 2.45 15.84
C ASP A 114 -9.33 0.98 16.17
N ASN A 115 -8.06 0.57 16.12
CA ASN A 115 -7.63 -0.77 16.51
C ASN A 115 -8.43 -1.89 15.82
N SER A 116 -8.79 -1.71 14.55
CA SER A 116 -9.61 -2.66 13.78
C SER A 116 -8.81 -3.59 12.88
N VAL A 117 -7.53 -3.27 12.58
CA VAL A 117 -6.71 -3.93 11.57
C VAL A 117 -5.51 -4.65 12.22
N ASP A 118 -5.31 -5.94 11.89
CA ASP A 118 -4.19 -6.76 12.39
C ASP A 118 -2.91 -6.55 11.59
N LYS A 119 -3.04 -6.45 10.26
CA LYS A 119 -1.92 -6.34 9.32
C LYS A 119 -2.18 -5.26 8.29
N VAL A 120 -1.14 -4.50 7.97
CA VAL A 120 -1.16 -3.52 6.88
C VAL A 120 -0.03 -3.83 5.91
N PHE A 121 -0.29 -3.75 4.63
CA PHE A 121 0.76 -3.75 3.64
C PHE A 121 0.48 -2.74 2.52
N HIS A 122 1.52 -2.30 1.87
CA HIS A 122 1.43 -1.54 0.64
C HIS A 122 2.71 -1.64 -0.20
N CYS A 123 2.57 -1.34 -1.46
CA CYS A 123 3.63 -1.36 -2.43
C CYS A 123 3.67 -0.03 -3.19
N ASN A 124 4.83 0.59 -3.26
CA ASN A 124 5.08 1.72 -4.15
C ASN A 124 4.04 2.85 -4.07
N CYS A 125 3.54 3.26 -2.89
CA CYS A 125 2.49 4.28 -2.81
C CYS A 125 2.77 5.46 -1.87
N TYR A 126 3.57 5.33 -0.80
CA TYR A 126 3.75 6.36 0.23
C TYR A 126 4.26 7.70 -0.33
N TYR A 127 5.07 7.68 -1.36
CA TYR A 127 5.64 8.86 -1.98
C TYR A 127 4.64 9.69 -2.81
N PHE A 128 3.42 9.21 -2.93
CA PHE A 128 2.29 9.97 -3.46
C PHE A 128 1.43 10.61 -2.36
N TRP A 129 1.69 10.33 -1.08
CA TRP A 129 0.94 10.93 0.01
C TRP A 129 1.37 12.38 0.23
N PRO A 130 0.42 13.31 0.29
CA PRO A 130 0.76 14.73 0.48
C PRO A 130 1.44 14.99 1.83
N ASP A 131 1.10 14.21 2.87
CA ASP A 131 1.60 14.35 4.23
C ASP A 131 1.83 12.94 4.83
N LEU A 132 3.12 12.58 4.94
CA LEU A 132 3.54 11.28 5.48
C LEU A 132 3.15 11.10 6.95
N ARG A 133 3.15 12.18 7.75
CA ARG A 133 2.81 12.12 9.18
C ARG A 133 1.31 11.89 9.36
N LYS A 134 0.47 12.58 8.59
CA LYS A 134 -0.99 12.34 8.63
C LYS A 134 -1.32 10.92 8.20
N GLY A 135 -0.72 10.44 7.10
CA GLY A 135 -0.89 9.06 6.66
C GLY A 135 -0.43 8.06 7.73
N GLY A 136 0.78 8.27 8.29
CA GLY A 136 1.34 7.42 9.35
C GLY A 136 0.47 7.40 10.61
N ALA A 137 -0.02 8.56 11.06
CA ALA A 137 -0.88 8.66 12.24
C ALA A 137 -2.23 7.94 12.02
N GLU A 138 -2.83 8.08 10.84
CA GLU A 138 -4.10 7.41 10.52
C GLU A 138 -3.92 5.88 10.39
N ILE A 139 -2.84 5.41 9.78
CA ILE A 139 -2.51 3.98 9.74
C ILE A 139 -2.32 3.45 11.16
N HIS A 140 -1.56 4.17 11.99
CA HIS A 140 -1.38 3.82 13.40
C HIS A 140 -2.71 3.75 14.14
N ARG A 141 -3.63 4.72 13.94
CA ARG A 141 -4.95 4.74 14.57
C ARG A 141 -5.75 3.46 14.30
N VAL A 142 -5.79 3.03 13.05
CA VAL A 142 -6.61 1.86 12.65
C VAL A 142 -5.96 0.52 13.01
N MET A 143 -4.65 0.47 13.16
CA MET A 143 -3.94 -0.77 13.53
C MET A 143 -4.14 -1.14 15.00
N LYS A 144 -4.28 -2.43 15.26
CA LYS A 144 -4.28 -2.98 16.62
C LYS A 144 -2.89 -2.87 17.25
N PRO A 145 -2.79 -2.83 18.61
CA PRO A 145 -1.50 -2.95 19.30
C PRO A 145 -0.74 -4.20 18.84
N GLY A 146 0.55 -4.06 18.53
CA GLY A 146 1.39 -5.13 18.01
C GLY A 146 1.11 -5.52 16.55
N GLY A 147 0.21 -4.81 15.88
CA GLY A 147 -0.07 -4.99 14.45
C GLY A 147 1.17 -4.73 13.61
N ARG A 148 1.38 -5.54 12.57
CA ARG A 148 2.54 -5.45 11.68
C ARG A 148 2.19 -4.73 10.39
N MET A 149 3.04 -3.79 9.99
CA MET A 149 2.99 -3.15 8.69
C MET A 149 4.21 -3.51 7.84
N VAL A 150 3.99 -3.71 6.55
CA VAL A 150 5.03 -4.01 5.55
C VAL A 150 4.85 -3.10 4.34
N THR A 151 5.94 -2.43 3.98
CA THR A 151 6.04 -1.64 2.75
C THR A 151 7.09 -2.25 1.84
N THR A 152 6.77 -2.52 0.58
CA THR A 152 7.74 -2.94 -0.41
C THR A 152 7.94 -1.88 -1.48
N LEU A 153 9.17 -1.76 -1.94
CA LEU A 153 9.56 -0.78 -2.97
C LEU A 153 10.78 -1.25 -3.77
N ILE A 154 10.99 -0.65 -4.93
CA ILE A 154 12.22 -0.81 -5.70
C ILE A 154 12.94 0.55 -5.66
N LEU A 155 13.90 0.68 -4.74
CA LEU A 155 14.58 1.95 -4.45
C LEU A 155 15.25 2.56 -5.68
N SER A 156 15.87 1.76 -6.54
CA SER A 156 16.48 2.25 -7.77
C SER A 156 15.47 2.95 -8.68
N ARG A 157 14.26 2.38 -8.84
CA ARG A 157 13.19 2.98 -9.66
C ARG A 157 12.66 4.28 -9.04
N ILE A 158 12.50 4.30 -7.72
CA ILE A 158 12.06 5.49 -6.99
C ILE A 158 13.10 6.61 -7.11
N THR A 159 14.37 6.27 -6.93
CA THR A 159 15.48 7.23 -7.08
C THR A 159 15.54 7.82 -8.50
N ASP A 160 15.39 6.98 -9.52
CA ASP A 160 15.36 7.44 -10.91
C ASP A 160 14.14 8.33 -11.22
N ALA A 161 12.99 8.01 -10.64
CA ALA A 161 11.79 8.83 -10.77
C ALA A 161 11.92 10.16 -10.03
N GLY A 162 12.52 10.17 -8.83
CA GLY A 162 12.83 11.39 -8.07
C GLY A 162 13.77 12.32 -8.83
N LYS A 163 14.88 11.80 -9.38
CA LYS A 163 15.81 12.56 -10.25
C LYS A 163 15.14 13.18 -11.48
N LYS A 164 14.04 12.59 -11.96
CA LYS A 164 13.22 13.10 -13.07
C LYS A 164 12.09 14.03 -12.63
N ASN A 165 12.07 14.43 -11.35
CA ASN A 165 11.03 15.26 -10.75
C ASN A 165 9.59 14.69 -10.95
N LEU A 166 9.45 13.36 -10.90
CA LEU A 166 8.15 12.69 -10.99
C LEU A 166 7.40 12.67 -9.66
N PHE A 167 8.04 13.01 -8.54
CA PHE A 167 7.44 13.12 -7.22
C PHE A 167 7.45 14.56 -6.73
N SER A 168 6.46 14.94 -5.92
CA SER A 168 6.40 16.25 -5.29
C SER A 168 7.25 16.25 -4.02
N GLY A 169 8.20 17.18 -3.91
CA GLY A 169 9.05 17.34 -2.73
C GLY A 169 9.97 16.13 -2.47
N GLU A 170 10.31 15.93 -1.20
CA GLU A 170 11.27 14.92 -0.74
C GLU A 170 10.61 13.69 -0.09
N ASN A 171 9.29 13.58 -0.11
CA ASN A 171 8.53 12.50 0.52
C ASN A 171 8.87 11.10 -0.03
N TRP A 172 9.51 11.04 -1.19
CA TRP A 172 9.88 9.77 -1.82
C TRP A 172 11.07 9.08 -1.16
N HIS A 173 11.88 9.79 -0.36
CA HIS A 173 13.00 9.20 0.37
C HIS A 173 12.50 8.23 1.45
N PRO A 174 12.98 6.96 1.48
CA PRO A 174 12.58 6.00 2.51
C PRO A 174 12.83 6.49 3.93
N ASP A 175 13.92 7.24 4.14
CA ASP A 175 14.26 7.77 5.46
C ASP A 175 13.21 8.76 5.98
N ALA A 176 12.67 9.63 5.12
CA ALA A 176 11.59 10.54 5.47
C ALA A 176 10.31 9.78 5.86
N TYR A 177 9.99 8.72 5.12
CA TYR A 177 8.86 7.85 5.42
C TYR A 177 9.05 7.10 6.74
N MET A 178 10.22 6.48 6.97
CA MET A 178 10.52 5.78 8.22
C MET A 178 10.53 6.72 9.43
N ALA A 179 11.00 7.96 9.26
CA ALA A 179 10.93 8.98 10.32
C ALA A 179 9.45 9.32 10.65
N ALA A 180 8.62 9.54 9.63
CA ALA A 180 7.20 9.82 9.82
C ALA A 180 6.46 8.67 10.52
N LEU A 181 6.82 7.41 10.24
CA LEU A 181 6.28 6.25 10.96
C LEU A 181 6.66 6.26 12.44
N ARG A 182 7.94 6.50 12.76
CA ARG A 182 8.40 6.60 14.17
C ARG A 182 7.69 7.73 14.91
N ASP A 183 7.58 8.89 14.29
CA ASP A 183 6.86 10.04 14.84
C ASP A 183 5.36 9.74 15.08
N SER A 184 4.79 8.80 14.34
CA SER A 184 3.40 8.36 14.46
C SER A 184 3.18 7.23 15.49
N GLY A 185 4.23 6.77 16.19
CA GLY A 185 4.12 5.74 17.23
C GLY A 185 4.47 4.32 16.79
N PHE A 186 5.02 4.16 15.59
CA PHE A 186 5.54 2.85 15.18
C PHE A 186 6.91 2.58 15.79
N ILE A 187 7.13 1.33 16.19
CA ILE A 187 8.41 0.78 16.67
C ILE A 187 8.95 -0.24 15.65
N ASP A 188 10.19 -0.68 15.85
CA ASP A 188 10.89 -1.65 14.97
C ASP A 188 10.93 -1.21 13.49
N VAL A 189 10.91 0.09 13.26
CA VAL A 189 10.93 0.67 11.91
C VAL A 189 12.32 0.51 11.30
N ARG A 190 12.43 -0.41 10.33
CA ARG A 190 13.68 -0.72 9.63
C ARG A 190 13.45 -1.09 8.19
N MET A 191 14.45 -0.87 7.36
CA MET A 191 14.47 -1.28 5.96
C MET A 191 15.48 -2.41 5.75
N GLU A 192 15.12 -3.40 4.95
CA GLU A 192 15.96 -4.52 4.58
C GLU A 192 16.02 -4.66 3.06
N ASP A 193 17.24 -4.89 2.52
CA ASP A 193 17.43 -5.25 1.12
C ASP A 193 17.08 -6.73 0.89
N LYS A 194 16.36 -7.00 -0.18
CA LYS A 194 15.95 -8.34 -0.59
C LYS A 194 16.17 -8.53 -2.09
N CYS A 195 16.25 -9.79 -2.51
CA CYS A 195 16.33 -10.16 -3.92
C CYS A 195 15.44 -11.40 -4.17
N ASP A 196 14.67 -11.37 -5.24
CA ASP A 196 13.89 -12.52 -5.71
C ASP A 196 13.83 -12.53 -7.23
N LYS A 197 14.15 -13.69 -7.84
CA LYS A 197 14.20 -13.85 -9.31
C LYS A 197 14.94 -12.71 -10.00
N ASP A 198 16.13 -12.38 -9.49
CA ASP A 198 17.02 -11.31 -9.98
C ASP A 198 16.44 -9.89 -9.87
N VAL A 199 15.33 -9.70 -9.16
CA VAL A 199 14.77 -8.39 -8.82
C VAL A 199 15.18 -8.00 -7.41
N ALA A 200 16.04 -6.98 -7.31
CA ALA A 200 16.37 -6.36 -6.03
C ALA A 200 15.23 -5.42 -5.60
N TYR A 201 14.80 -5.53 -4.36
CA TYR A 201 13.75 -4.69 -3.77
C TYR A 201 14.03 -4.45 -2.29
N GLN A 202 13.37 -3.47 -1.70
CA GLN A 202 13.46 -3.17 -0.28
C GLN A 202 12.14 -3.47 0.40
N VAL A 203 12.26 -3.86 1.69
CA VAL A 203 11.12 -4.07 2.58
C VAL A 203 11.30 -3.21 3.81
N ILE A 204 10.33 -2.35 4.08
CA ILE A 204 10.26 -1.59 5.33
C ILE A 204 9.25 -2.29 6.24
N PHE A 205 9.70 -2.63 7.45
CA PHE A 205 8.89 -3.19 8.51
C PHE A 205 8.57 -2.13 9.55
N ALA A 206 7.38 -2.20 10.12
CA ALA A 206 7.00 -1.39 11.27
C ALA A 206 5.98 -2.16 12.13
N THR A 207 5.97 -1.90 13.43
CA THR A 207 5.04 -2.48 14.40
C THR A 207 4.28 -1.35 15.09
N ALA A 208 2.95 -1.42 15.11
CA ALA A 208 2.13 -0.42 15.81
C ALA A 208 2.28 -0.60 17.32
N SER A 209 2.87 0.40 18.01
CA SER A 209 2.96 0.43 19.46
C SER A 209 1.91 1.38 20.01
N LYS A 210 0.94 0.85 20.71
CA LYS A 210 -0.02 1.67 21.48
C LYS A 210 0.44 1.65 22.93
N GLY A 211 0.66 2.83 23.49
CA GLY A 211 0.95 2.95 24.93
C GLY A 211 -0.14 2.25 25.74
N ASN A 212 0.28 1.62 26.83
CA ASN A 212 -0.62 1.09 27.84
C ASN A 212 -1.40 2.22 28.50
#